data_6c5236e73507d0fe9a9a0150fec07f70
#
_entry.id   6c5236e73507d0fe9a9a0150fec07f70
#
_cell.length_a   1.000
_cell.length_b   1.000
_cell.length_c   1.000
_cell.angle_alpha   90.00
_cell.angle_beta   90.00
_cell.angle_gamma   90.00
#
_symmetry.space_group_name_H-M   'P 1'
#
loop_
_entity.id
_entity.type
_entity.pdbx_description
1 polymer ?
#
loop_
_entity_poly.entity_id
_entity_poly.type
_entity_poly.pdbx_seq_one_letter_code
_entity_poly.pdbx_strand_id
1 'polypeptide(L)'
;MKKTLEIKNLSYSFGDNHILKDINIYVKENEVVAIVGSSGVGKSTLFNLIAGVLKKQSGEITIDGSDDYIGKVAYMLQKDLLFEHKTIINNVILPLIIAKIDKKVELEEGRKILKQFNLEKYADKYPKQLSGGMRQRVALIRTYMFKRNIFLLDEAFSALDAITKKELHKWYLNLKKEFNLTTLLITHDIEEAIFLSDRIYILANKPGEIIKEIKIEINPNEDIDVQRLFYKKEILNIMNIE
;
A
#
# COMPACT_ATOMS: atom_id res chain seq x y z
N MET A 1 -17.52 5.79 10.79
CA MET A 1 -16.20 5.13 10.86
C MET A 1 -15.15 6.17 11.22
N LYS A 2 -14.22 5.81 12.11
CA LYS A 2 -13.14 6.69 12.58
C LYS A 2 -12.13 6.89 11.43
N LYS A 3 -11.60 8.10 11.27
CA LYS A 3 -10.44 8.36 10.40
C LYS A 3 -9.19 7.89 11.10
N THR A 4 -8.47 6.96 10.49
CA THR A 4 -7.25 6.38 11.04
C THR A 4 -6.00 7.13 10.59
N LEU A 5 -5.97 7.59 9.32
CA LEU A 5 -4.96 8.49 8.78
C LEU A 5 -5.67 9.75 8.26
N GLU A 6 -5.18 10.93 8.62
CA GLU A 6 -5.67 12.20 8.07
C GLU A 6 -4.48 13.11 7.73
N ILE A 7 -4.54 13.71 6.55
CA ILE A 7 -3.56 14.68 6.04
C ILE A 7 -4.30 15.93 5.67
N LYS A 8 -3.82 17.10 6.16
CA LYS A 8 -4.42 18.41 5.92
C LYS A 8 -3.37 19.40 5.45
N ASN A 9 -3.67 20.08 4.35
CA ASN A 9 -2.92 21.20 3.79
C ASN A 9 -1.42 20.89 3.65
N LEU A 10 -1.08 19.61 3.33
CA LEU A 10 0.30 19.16 3.23
C LEU A 10 0.91 19.65 1.92
N SER A 11 1.99 20.45 2.04
CA SER A 11 2.80 20.88 0.89
C SER A 11 4.25 20.54 1.12
N TYR A 12 4.98 20.26 0.03
CA TYR A 12 6.38 19.85 0.10
C TYR A 12 7.18 20.27 -1.13
N SER A 13 8.42 20.68 -0.92
CA SER A 13 9.37 21.08 -1.97
C SER A 13 10.75 20.48 -1.74
N PHE A 14 11.46 20.18 -2.81
CA PHE A 14 12.91 19.97 -2.79
C PHE A 14 13.60 21.24 -3.29
N GLY A 15 14.16 22.04 -2.36
CA GLY A 15 14.64 23.39 -2.67
C GLY A 15 13.52 24.23 -3.27
N ASP A 16 13.73 24.80 -4.43
CA ASP A 16 12.75 25.63 -5.14
C ASP A 16 11.74 24.81 -5.96
N ASN A 17 11.92 23.49 -6.04
CA ASN A 17 11.02 22.61 -6.81
C ASN A 17 9.85 22.17 -5.96
N HIS A 18 8.66 22.74 -6.20
CA HIS A 18 7.42 22.38 -5.54
C HIS A 18 6.93 21.02 -6.06
N ILE A 19 6.80 20.04 -5.16
CA ILE A 19 6.40 18.66 -5.49
C ILE A 19 4.93 18.40 -5.17
N LEU A 20 4.49 18.81 -3.98
CA LEU A 20 3.11 18.62 -3.50
C LEU A 20 2.56 19.97 -3.02
N LYS A 21 1.30 20.20 -3.31
CA LYS A 21 0.62 21.43 -2.91
C LYS A 21 -0.76 21.11 -2.34
N ASP A 22 -0.99 21.56 -1.11
CA ASP A 22 -2.29 21.52 -0.42
C ASP A 22 -2.99 20.14 -0.46
N ILE A 23 -2.23 19.08 -0.16
CA ILE A 23 -2.75 17.71 -0.13
C ILE A 23 -3.67 17.54 1.06
N ASN A 24 -4.92 17.13 0.77
CA ASN A 24 -5.96 16.84 1.75
C ASN A 24 -6.54 15.47 1.46
N ILE A 25 -6.19 14.47 2.27
CA ILE A 25 -6.69 13.08 2.16
C ILE A 25 -6.93 12.49 3.55
N TYR A 26 -7.77 11.47 3.60
CA TYR A 26 -7.96 10.66 4.81
C TYR A 26 -8.21 9.19 4.45
N VAL A 27 -7.95 8.31 5.40
CA VAL A 27 -8.24 6.88 5.31
C VAL A 27 -9.01 6.48 6.56
N LYS A 28 -10.13 5.80 6.40
CA LYS A 28 -10.92 5.26 7.51
C LYS A 28 -10.39 3.90 7.94
N GLU A 29 -10.75 3.50 9.14
CA GLU A 29 -10.45 2.16 9.64
C GLU A 29 -11.01 1.07 8.70
N ASN A 30 -10.18 0.07 8.39
CA ASN A 30 -10.47 -1.05 7.48
C ASN A 30 -10.78 -0.65 6.03
N GLU A 31 -10.50 0.58 5.63
CA GLU A 31 -10.65 1.07 4.26
C GLU A 31 -9.39 0.82 3.43
N VAL A 32 -9.56 0.53 2.16
CA VAL A 32 -8.50 0.62 1.15
C VAL A 32 -8.73 1.88 0.33
N VAL A 33 -7.78 2.79 0.37
CA VAL A 33 -7.79 4.01 -0.44
C VAL A 33 -6.66 3.95 -1.45
N ALA A 34 -6.96 4.16 -2.72
CA ALA A 34 -5.93 4.27 -3.75
C ALA A 34 -5.61 5.74 -4.08
N ILE A 35 -4.35 6.01 -4.41
CA ILE A 35 -3.90 7.25 -5.03
C ILE A 35 -3.43 6.90 -6.44
N VAL A 36 -4.14 7.43 -7.43
CA VAL A 36 -3.80 7.26 -8.85
C VAL A 36 -3.26 8.56 -9.39
N GLY A 37 -2.24 8.49 -10.24
CA GLY A 37 -1.65 9.65 -10.90
C GLY A 37 -0.48 9.26 -11.80
N SER A 38 -0.09 10.16 -12.69
CA SER A 38 1.02 9.95 -13.61
C SER A 38 2.36 9.76 -12.88
N SER A 39 3.35 9.22 -13.59
CA SER A 39 4.71 9.11 -13.03
C SER A 39 5.30 10.50 -12.74
N GLY A 40 6.00 10.63 -11.62
CA GLY A 40 6.65 11.87 -11.22
C GLY A 40 5.74 12.96 -10.64
N VAL A 41 4.44 12.68 -10.40
CA VAL A 41 3.49 13.66 -9.83
C VAL A 41 3.64 13.86 -8.29
N GLY A 42 4.52 13.10 -7.64
CA GLY A 42 4.77 13.24 -6.19
C GLY A 42 4.21 12.11 -5.31
N LYS A 43 3.68 11.03 -5.88
CA LYS A 43 3.07 9.91 -5.10
C LYS A 43 4.04 9.32 -4.07
N SER A 44 5.24 8.92 -4.47
CA SER A 44 6.24 8.34 -3.55
C SER A 44 6.77 9.37 -2.56
N THR A 45 6.81 10.67 -2.92
CA THR A 45 7.13 11.75 -1.99
C THR A 45 6.09 11.82 -0.87
N LEU A 46 4.80 11.75 -1.22
CA LEU A 46 3.71 11.71 -0.25
C LEU A 46 3.84 10.51 0.70
N PHE A 47 4.13 9.32 0.18
CA PHE A 47 4.34 8.14 1.02
C PHE A 47 5.55 8.27 1.94
N ASN A 48 6.66 8.83 1.45
CA ASN A 48 7.85 9.07 2.27
C ASN A 48 7.56 10.07 3.40
N LEU A 49 6.69 11.06 3.19
CA LEU A 49 6.25 11.98 4.23
C LEU A 49 5.37 11.27 5.28
N ILE A 50 4.41 10.44 4.84
CA ILE A 50 3.55 9.66 5.74
C ILE A 50 4.37 8.64 6.54
N ALA A 51 5.35 7.99 5.92
CA ALA A 51 6.22 7.04 6.59
C ALA A 51 7.26 7.69 7.52
N GLY A 52 7.41 9.02 7.49
CA GLY A 52 8.42 9.74 8.26
C GLY A 52 9.84 9.60 7.72
N VAL A 53 10.01 9.10 6.49
CA VAL A 53 11.30 9.05 5.78
C VAL A 53 11.74 10.46 5.38
N LEU A 54 10.79 11.30 4.97
CA LEU A 54 10.97 12.72 4.74
C LEU A 54 10.30 13.51 5.86
N LYS A 55 10.96 14.59 6.31
CA LYS A 55 10.39 15.50 7.30
C LYS A 55 9.41 16.44 6.61
N LYS A 56 8.16 16.52 7.11
CA LYS A 56 7.17 17.46 6.60
C LYS A 56 7.63 18.91 6.77
N GLN A 57 7.28 19.75 5.80
CA GLN A 57 7.60 21.18 5.80
C GLN A 57 6.39 22.02 6.23
N SER A 58 5.18 21.62 5.82
CA SER A 58 3.93 22.31 6.17
C SER A 58 2.79 21.29 6.29
N GLY A 59 1.64 21.74 6.76
CA GLY A 59 0.45 20.93 6.93
C GLY A 59 0.52 19.94 8.10
N GLU A 60 -0.48 19.11 8.18
CA GLU A 60 -0.66 18.15 9.26
C GLU A 60 -0.74 16.72 8.72
N ILE A 61 -0.12 15.78 9.43
CA ILE A 61 -0.29 14.33 9.25
C ILE A 61 -0.62 13.79 10.63
N THR A 62 -1.77 13.14 10.75
CA THR A 62 -2.19 12.53 12.01
C THR A 62 -2.59 11.08 11.80
N ILE A 63 -2.24 10.23 12.77
CA ILE A 63 -2.67 8.83 12.84
C ILE A 63 -3.43 8.65 14.15
N ASP A 64 -4.66 8.15 14.05
CA ASP A 64 -5.59 8.01 15.18
C ASP A 64 -5.78 9.32 15.96
N GLY A 65 -5.65 10.47 15.29
CA GLY A 65 -5.77 11.80 15.86
C GLY A 65 -4.51 12.33 16.55
N SER A 66 -3.40 11.58 16.50
CA SER A 66 -2.10 11.99 17.04
C SER A 66 -1.17 12.45 15.94
N ASP A 67 -0.40 13.51 16.18
CA ASP A 67 0.66 14.02 15.31
C ASP A 67 2.00 13.26 15.48
N ASP A 68 2.08 12.39 16.48
CA ASP A 68 3.16 11.39 16.62
C ASP A 68 2.91 10.21 15.66
N TYR A 69 3.11 10.42 14.35
CA TYR A 69 2.82 9.43 13.32
C TYR A 69 4.04 8.63 12.85
N ILE A 70 5.26 9.07 13.15
CA ILE A 70 6.49 8.42 12.68
C ILE A 70 6.60 7.00 13.23
N GLY A 71 6.85 6.02 12.33
CA GLY A 71 6.92 4.60 12.70
C GLY A 71 5.57 3.94 13.02
N LYS A 72 4.44 4.61 12.79
CA LYS A 72 3.09 4.06 13.02
C LYS A 72 2.51 3.33 11.79
N VAL A 73 3.20 3.37 10.65
CA VAL A 73 2.78 2.72 9.41
C VAL A 73 3.71 1.58 9.04
N ALA A 74 3.20 0.59 8.31
CA ALA A 74 3.99 -0.45 7.66
C ALA A 74 4.10 -0.11 6.17
N TYR A 75 5.32 0.11 5.68
CA TYR A 75 5.57 0.58 4.32
C TYR A 75 6.19 -0.51 3.46
N MET A 76 5.48 -0.90 2.40
CA MET A 76 5.98 -1.77 1.35
C MET A 76 6.34 -0.93 0.12
N LEU A 77 7.59 -0.96 -0.24
CA LEU A 77 8.14 -0.28 -1.41
C LEU A 77 7.83 -1.08 -2.70
N GLN A 78 7.94 -0.43 -3.85
CA GLN A 78 7.66 -1.01 -5.17
C GLN A 78 8.41 -2.34 -5.43
N LYS A 79 9.68 -2.41 -5.04
CA LYS A 79 10.46 -3.66 -5.08
C LYS A 79 10.24 -4.47 -3.81
N ASP A 80 10.26 -5.79 -3.91
CA ASP A 80 10.11 -6.68 -2.76
C ASP A 80 11.19 -6.50 -1.69
N LEU A 81 12.40 -6.08 -2.08
CA LEU A 81 13.56 -5.82 -1.22
C LEU A 81 13.80 -6.95 -0.19
N LEU A 82 13.58 -8.20 -0.60
CA LEU A 82 13.95 -9.34 0.22
C LEU A 82 15.47 -9.46 0.29
N PHE A 83 15.99 -9.80 1.45
CA PHE A 83 17.41 -10.05 1.64
C PHE A 83 17.77 -11.39 0.99
N GLU A 84 18.49 -11.36 -0.12
CA GLU A 84 18.83 -12.54 -0.93
C GLU A 84 19.67 -13.57 -0.17
N HIS A 85 20.44 -13.14 0.83
CA HIS A 85 21.27 -13.99 1.69
C HIS A 85 20.55 -14.53 2.93
N LYS A 86 19.26 -14.19 3.11
CA LYS A 86 18.41 -14.69 4.20
C LYS A 86 17.35 -15.63 3.64
N THR A 87 17.01 -16.65 4.42
CA THR A 87 15.86 -17.52 4.09
C THR A 87 14.56 -16.75 4.15
N ILE A 88 13.50 -17.33 3.61
CA ILE A 88 12.16 -16.72 3.61
C ILE A 88 11.67 -16.48 5.04
N ILE A 89 11.83 -17.45 5.95
CA ILE A 89 11.45 -17.25 7.35
C ILE A 89 12.23 -16.09 7.98
N ASN A 90 13.53 -15.97 7.72
CA ASN A 90 14.35 -14.90 8.25
C ASN A 90 14.05 -13.52 7.62
N ASN A 91 13.52 -13.48 6.40
CA ASN A 91 12.97 -12.26 5.82
C ASN A 91 11.66 -11.87 6.52
N VAL A 92 10.75 -12.82 6.72
CA VAL A 92 9.43 -12.58 7.31
C VAL A 92 9.54 -12.09 8.76
N ILE A 93 10.39 -12.71 9.59
CA ILE A 93 10.52 -12.34 11.00
C ILE A 93 11.39 -11.10 11.26
N LEU A 94 12.01 -10.52 10.22
CA LEU A 94 12.91 -9.39 10.38
C LEU A 94 12.31 -8.22 11.18
N PRO A 95 11.05 -7.82 11.00
CA PRO A 95 10.43 -6.78 11.83
C PRO A 95 10.38 -7.13 13.32
N LEU A 96 10.18 -8.40 13.67
CA LEU A 96 10.18 -8.87 15.06
C LEU A 96 11.59 -8.83 15.65
N ILE A 97 12.62 -9.21 14.87
CA ILE A 97 14.03 -9.10 15.27
C ILE A 97 14.37 -7.63 15.58
N ILE A 98 13.96 -6.70 14.71
CA ILE A 98 14.17 -5.26 14.92
C ILE A 98 13.46 -4.78 16.18
N ALA A 99 12.26 -5.30 16.45
CA ALA A 99 11.49 -5.00 17.66
C ALA A 99 12.04 -5.70 18.93
N LYS A 100 13.14 -6.49 18.81
CA LYS A 100 13.79 -7.22 19.91
C LYS A 100 12.84 -8.20 20.63
N ILE A 101 11.95 -8.84 19.88
CA ILE A 101 11.09 -9.91 20.37
C ILE A 101 11.97 -11.15 20.67
N ASP A 102 11.52 -12.01 21.59
CA ASP A 102 12.22 -13.27 21.87
C ASP A 102 12.31 -14.18 20.65
N LYS A 103 13.49 -14.75 20.38
CA LYS A 103 13.80 -15.55 19.19
C LYS A 103 12.85 -16.73 18.97
N LYS A 104 12.38 -17.36 20.06
CA LYS A 104 11.45 -18.49 19.96
C LYS A 104 10.08 -18.01 19.49
N VAL A 105 9.62 -16.88 20.01
CA VAL A 105 8.35 -16.24 19.64
C VAL A 105 8.40 -15.76 18.19
N GLU A 106 9.51 -15.13 17.76
CA GLU A 106 9.70 -14.70 16.36
C GLU A 106 9.51 -15.86 15.37
N LEU A 107 10.19 -16.97 15.61
CA LEU A 107 10.16 -18.14 14.71
C LEU A 107 8.78 -18.80 14.71
N GLU A 108 8.13 -18.90 15.86
CA GLU A 108 6.79 -19.47 15.99
C GLU A 108 5.77 -18.61 15.21
N GLU A 109 5.76 -17.30 15.42
CA GLU A 109 4.89 -16.37 14.68
C GLU A 109 5.18 -16.40 13.17
N GLY A 110 6.46 -16.41 12.78
CA GLY A 110 6.86 -16.49 11.39
C GLY A 110 6.39 -17.76 10.70
N ARG A 111 6.54 -18.93 11.33
CA ARG A 111 6.02 -20.19 10.79
C ARG A 111 4.50 -20.22 10.72
N LYS A 112 3.83 -19.72 11.77
CA LYS A 112 2.36 -19.62 11.82
C LYS A 112 1.82 -18.81 10.64
N ILE A 113 2.36 -17.62 10.39
CA ILE A 113 1.91 -16.77 9.28
C ILE A 113 2.22 -17.38 7.92
N LEU A 114 3.39 -17.96 7.73
CA LEU A 114 3.74 -18.66 6.48
C LEU A 114 2.80 -19.84 6.20
N LYS A 115 2.43 -20.61 7.23
CA LYS A 115 1.47 -21.72 7.13
C LYS A 115 0.09 -21.22 6.75
N GLN A 116 -0.41 -20.17 7.40
CA GLN A 116 -1.69 -19.55 7.14
C GLN A 116 -1.86 -19.12 5.67
N PHE A 117 -0.75 -18.70 5.05
CA PHE A 117 -0.74 -18.26 3.64
C PHE A 117 -0.14 -19.29 2.66
N ASN A 118 -0.06 -20.57 3.07
CA ASN A 118 0.42 -21.67 2.22
C ASN A 118 1.86 -21.49 1.69
N LEU A 119 2.71 -20.83 2.46
CA LEU A 119 4.13 -20.59 2.14
C LEU A 119 5.08 -21.35 3.07
N GLU A 120 4.59 -22.16 3.99
CA GLU A 120 5.40 -22.87 4.99
C GLU A 120 6.51 -23.73 4.36
N LYS A 121 6.22 -24.44 3.26
CA LYS A 121 7.19 -25.27 2.54
C LYS A 121 8.36 -24.50 1.93
N TYR A 122 8.26 -23.18 1.88
CA TYR A 122 9.30 -22.29 1.37
C TYR A 122 10.07 -21.58 2.50
N ALA A 123 9.75 -21.84 3.77
CA ALA A 123 10.33 -21.14 4.92
C ALA A 123 11.87 -21.14 4.90
N ASP A 124 12.47 -22.28 4.58
CA ASP A 124 13.92 -22.46 4.58
C ASP A 124 14.56 -22.23 3.18
N LYS A 125 13.78 -21.81 2.19
CA LYS A 125 14.27 -21.42 0.85
C LYS A 125 14.77 -19.96 0.87
N TYR A 126 15.54 -19.62 -0.17
CA TYR A 126 16.03 -18.25 -0.41
C TYR A 126 15.17 -17.54 -1.46
N PRO A 127 15.12 -16.18 -1.48
CA PRO A 127 14.31 -15.42 -2.42
C PRO A 127 14.49 -15.83 -3.88
N LYS A 128 15.71 -16.08 -4.33
CA LYS A 128 16.03 -16.54 -5.70
C LYS A 128 15.36 -17.84 -6.13
N GLN A 129 14.84 -18.62 -5.19
CA GLN A 129 14.14 -19.90 -5.43
C GLN A 129 12.63 -19.74 -5.56
N LEU A 130 12.11 -18.52 -5.45
CA LEU A 130 10.69 -18.18 -5.51
C LEU A 130 10.35 -17.47 -6.82
N SER A 131 9.10 -17.64 -7.29
CA SER A 131 8.56 -16.82 -8.38
C SER A 131 8.37 -15.36 -7.94
N GLY A 132 8.26 -14.43 -8.89
CA GLY A 132 8.03 -13.00 -8.58
C GLY A 132 6.79 -12.78 -7.71
N GLY A 133 5.66 -13.42 -8.04
CA GLY A 133 4.44 -13.33 -7.23
C GLY A 133 4.60 -13.90 -5.82
N MET A 134 5.37 -14.97 -5.66
CA MET A 134 5.67 -15.51 -4.32
C MET A 134 6.57 -14.56 -3.52
N ARG A 135 7.56 -13.93 -4.16
CA ARG A 135 8.41 -12.91 -3.53
C ARG A 135 7.57 -11.74 -3.02
N GLN A 136 6.61 -11.27 -3.83
CA GLN A 136 5.70 -10.19 -3.42
C GLN A 136 4.80 -10.60 -2.24
N ARG A 137 4.26 -11.83 -2.23
CA ARG A 137 3.52 -12.36 -1.06
C ARG A 137 4.37 -12.36 0.20
N VAL A 138 5.62 -12.81 0.11
CA VAL A 138 6.57 -12.80 1.24
C VAL A 138 6.85 -11.37 1.72
N ALA A 139 7.02 -10.42 0.80
CA ALA A 139 7.22 -9.01 1.13
C ALA A 139 5.99 -8.40 1.83
N LEU A 140 4.78 -8.72 1.38
CA LEU A 140 3.52 -8.31 2.04
C LEU A 140 3.42 -8.91 3.45
N ILE A 141 3.73 -10.20 3.62
CA ILE A 141 3.75 -10.84 4.93
C ILE A 141 4.78 -10.18 5.85
N ARG A 142 6.00 -9.93 5.34
CA ARG A 142 7.03 -9.20 6.10
C ARG A 142 6.53 -7.82 6.53
N THR A 143 5.84 -7.11 5.64
CA THR A 143 5.25 -5.81 5.96
C THR A 143 4.19 -5.93 7.05
N TYR A 144 3.34 -6.96 7.01
CA TYR A 144 2.39 -7.27 8.07
C TYR A 144 3.06 -7.54 9.43
N MET A 145 4.23 -8.16 9.44
CA MET A 145 4.96 -8.48 10.69
C MET A 145 5.47 -7.25 11.44
N PHE A 146 5.41 -6.04 10.87
CA PHE A 146 5.60 -4.80 11.62
C PHE A 146 4.47 -4.51 12.62
N LYS A 147 3.35 -5.26 12.54
CA LYS A 147 2.19 -5.14 13.45
C LYS A 147 1.67 -3.69 13.53
N ARG A 148 1.56 -3.03 12.39
CA ARG A 148 0.97 -1.69 12.27
C ARG A 148 -0.42 -1.80 11.64
N ASN A 149 -1.33 -0.90 12.05
CA ASN A 149 -2.70 -0.90 11.56
C ASN A 149 -2.83 -0.29 10.16
N ILE A 150 -1.87 0.55 9.75
CA ILE A 150 -1.88 1.24 8.46
C ILE A 150 -0.78 0.69 7.57
N PHE A 151 -1.18 0.27 6.39
CA PHE A 151 -0.31 -0.22 5.33
C PHE A 151 -0.17 0.84 4.24
N LEU A 152 1.07 1.13 3.86
CA LEU A 152 1.40 1.91 2.67
C LEU A 152 1.94 0.94 1.62
N LEU A 153 1.25 0.81 0.49
CA LEU A 153 1.64 -0.06 -0.63
C LEU A 153 2.02 0.81 -1.83
N ASP A 154 3.31 0.94 -2.11
CA ASP A 154 3.83 1.75 -3.22
C ASP A 154 4.05 0.85 -4.45
N GLU A 155 3.12 0.89 -5.41
CA GLU A 155 3.16 0.10 -6.64
C GLU A 155 3.48 -1.39 -6.41
N ALA A 156 2.98 -1.95 -5.31
CA ALA A 156 3.35 -3.28 -4.81
C ALA A 156 3.04 -4.43 -5.78
N PHE A 157 2.23 -4.19 -6.81
CA PHE A 157 1.77 -5.19 -7.78
C PHE A 157 2.26 -4.94 -9.20
N SER A 158 3.03 -3.88 -9.45
CA SER A 158 3.37 -3.39 -10.80
C SER A 158 4.32 -4.32 -11.58
N ALA A 159 5.18 -5.07 -10.89
CA ALA A 159 6.26 -5.86 -11.51
C ALA A 159 5.85 -7.28 -11.93
N LEU A 160 4.55 -7.58 -12.02
CA LEU A 160 4.02 -8.91 -12.28
C LEU A 160 3.25 -8.99 -13.59
N ASP A 161 3.27 -10.17 -14.21
CA ASP A 161 2.38 -10.48 -15.34
C ASP A 161 0.91 -10.46 -14.92
N ALA A 162 0.00 -10.29 -15.86
CA ALA A 162 -1.43 -10.06 -15.61
C ALA A 162 -2.12 -11.20 -14.81
N ILE A 163 -1.71 -12.47 -15.03
CA ILE A 163 -2.31 -13.61 -14.33
C ILE A 163 -1.86 -13.64 -12.89
N THR A 164 -0.54 -13.59 -12.66
CA THR A 164 0.06 -13.54 -11.32
C THR A 164 -0.45 -12.33 -10.51
N LYS A 165 -0.61 -11.19 -11.17
CA LYS A 165 -1.15 -9.96 -10.59
C LYS A 165 -2.58 -10.16 -10.07
N LYS A 166 -3.48 -10.72 -10.88
CA LYS A 166 -4.86 -11.02 -10.47
C LYS A 166 -4.93 -11.98 -9.28
N GLU A 167 -4.07 -13.01 -9.27
CA GLU A 167 -3.98 -13.95 -8.13
C GLU A 167 -3.49 -13.24 -6.87
N LEU A 168 -2.49 -12.38 -6.99
CA LEU A 168 -1.94 -11.63 -5.87
C LEU A 168 -2.95 -10.61 -5.31
N HIS A 169 -3.74 -9.95 -6.16
CA HIS A 169 -4.82 -9.07 -5.74
C HIS A 169 -5.86 -9.80 -4.89
N LYS A 170 -6.36 -10.96 -5.36
CA LYS A 170 -7.30 -11.79 -4.58
C LYS A 170 -6.70 -12.24 -3.25
N TRP A 171 -5.43 -12.63 -3.27
CA TRP A 171 -4.71 -13.03 -2.08
C TRP A 171 -4.57 -11.87 -1.08
N TYR A 172 -4.23 -10.67 -1.57
CA TYR A 172 -4.16 -9.46 -0.74
C TYR A 172 -5.52 -9.10 -0.12
N LEU A 173 -6.61 -9.17 -0.88
CA LEU A 173 -7.97 -8.91 -0.34
C LEU A 173 -8.34 -9.90 0.77
N ASN A 174 -7.93 -11.16 0.67
CA ASN A 174 -8.12 -12.13 1.75
C ASN A 174 -7.29 -11.76 2.99
N LEU A 175 -6.02 -11.38 2.80
CA LEU A 175 -5.15 -10.90 3.87
C LEU A 175 -5.75 -9.64 4.54
N LYS A 176 -6.21 -8.67 3.74
CA LYS A 176 -6.87 -7.45 4.23
C LYS A 176 -8.08 -7.78 5.10
N LYS A 177 -8.94 -8.68 4.62
CA LYS A 177 -10.15 -9.11 5.34
C LYS A 177 -9.82 -9.84 6.65
N GLU A 178 -8.82 -10.73 6.62
CA GLU A 178 -8.45 -11.54 7.78
C GLU A 178 -7.87 -10.70 8.91
N PHE A 179 -7.06 -9.70 8.59
CA PHE A 179 -6.36 -8.85 9.55
C PHE A 179 -6.96 -7.46 9.71
N ASN A 180 -8.11 -7.19 9.10
CA ASN A 180 -8.76 -5.87 9.15
C ASN A 180 -7.80 -4.71 8.81
N LEU A 181 -7.03 -4.85 7.73
CA LEU A 181 -6.01 -3.87 7.39
C LEU A 181 -6.63 -2.59 6.84
N THR A 182 -6.11 -1.46 7.30
CA THR A 182 -6.32 -0.14 6.72
C THR A 182 -5.19 0.13 5.74
N THR A 183 -5.50 0.46 4.48
CA THR A 183 -4.46 0.55 3.45
C THR A 183 -4.57 1.83 2.65
N LEU A 184 -3.44 2.48 2.44
CA LEU A 184 -3.25 3.48 1.40
C LEU A 184 -2.35 2.87 0.32
N LEU A 185 -2.85 2.81 -0.91
CA LEU A 185 -2.21 2.19 -2.07
C LEU A 185 -1.84 3.26 -3.10
N ILE A 186 -0.61 3.26 -3.57
CA ILE A 186 -0.22 4.00 -4.78
C ILE A 186 -0.17 3.03 -5.95
N THR A 187 -0.79 3.42 -7.06
CA THR A 187 -0.67 2.72 -8.33
C THR A 187 -0.85 3.68 -9.51
N HIS A 188 -0.27 3.33 -10.65
CA HIS A 188 -0.55 3.96 -11.94
C HIS A 188 -1.57 3.14 -12.77
N ASP A 189 -1.96 1.97 -12.27
CA ASP A 189 -2.94 1.08 -12.91
C ASP A 189 -4.34 1.37 -12.37
N ILE A 190 -5.17 1.98 -13.23
CA ILE A 190 -6.55 2.37 -12.89
C ILE A 190 -7.41 1.14 -12.59
N GLU A 191 -7.24 0.03 -13.32
CA GLU A 191 -8.00 -1.20 -13.08
C GLU A 191 -7.65 -1.82 -11.73
N GLU A 192 -6.38 -1.77 -11.34
CA GLU A 192 -5.92 -2.18 -10.02
C GLU A 192 -6.56 -1.34 -8.91
N ALA A 193 -6.56 -0.01 -9.07
CA ALA A 193 -7.18 0.91 -8.11
C ALA A 193 -8.68 0.61 -7.94
N ILE A 194 -9.42 0.45 -9.05
CA ILE A 194 -10.86 0.12 -9.02
C ILE A 194 -11.11 -1.25 -8.39
N PHE A 195 -10.23 -2.22 -8.64
CA PHE A 195 -10.41 -3.58 -8.13
C PHE A 195 -10.15 -3.71 -6.63
N LEU A 196 -9.16 -2.97 -6.10
CA LEU A 196 -8.67 -3.14 -4.74
C LEU A 196 -9.25 -2.17 -3.73
N SER A 197 -9.69 -0.97 -4.16
CA SER A 197 -10.00 0.10 -3.23
C SER A 197 -11.48 0.39 -3.07
N ASP A 198 -11.82 0.89 -1.89
CA ASP A 198 -13.14 1.42 -1.56
C ASP A 198 -13.29 2.87 -2.03
N ARG A 199 -12.13 3.56 -2.24
CA ARG A 199 -12.07 4.98 -2.64
C ARG A 199 -10.76 5.30 -3.35
N ILE A 200 -10.82 6.21 -4.32
CA ILE A 200 -9.68 6.63 -5.13
C ILE A 200 -9.52 8.15 -5.05
N TYR A 201 -8.29 8.60 -4.77
CA TYR A 201 -7.86 9.98 -4.98
C TYR A 201 -7.08 10.08 -6.28
N ILE A 202 -7.39 11.10 -7.09
CA ILE A 202 -6.64 11.41 -8.31
C ILE A 202 -5.66 12.53 -7.98
N LEU A 203 -4.37 12.21 -8.04
CA LEU A 203 -3.26 13.13 -7.86
C LEU A 203 -2.74 13.56 -9.23
N ALA A 204 -2.83 14.84 -9.55
CA ALA A 204 -2.42 15.39 -10.83
C ALA A 204 -1.74 16.75 -10.66
N ASN A 205 -1.38 17.40 -11.76
CA ASN A 205 -0.69 18.69 -11.83
C ASN A 205 0.79 18.63 -11.41
N LYS A 206 1.48 19.76 -11.55
CA LYS A 206 2.85 19.99 -11.07
C LYS A 206 2.90 21.43 -10.53
N PRO A 207 2.98 21.62 -9.20
CA PRO A 207 3.07 20.59 -8.14
C PRO A 207 1.82 19.72 -8.05
N GLY A 208 1.97 18.49 -7.50
CA GLY A 208 0.88 17.54 -7.36
C GLY A 208 -0.20 18.02 -6.40
N GLU A 209 -1.44 17.93 -6.85
CA GLU A 209 -2.65 18.30 -6.10
C GLU A 209 -3.67 17.15 -6.17
N ILE A 210 -4.53 17.00 -5.16
CA ILE A 210 -5.68 16.10 -5.25
C ILE A 210 -6.78 16.84 -6.03
N ILE A 211 -7.05 16.37 -7.25
CA ILE A 211 -8.04 17.00 -8.12
C ILE A 211 -9.42 16.37 -8.02
N LYS A 212 -9.51 15.12 -7.55
CA LYS A 212 -10.79 14.41 -7.38
C LYS A 212 -10.69 13.30 -6.35
N GLU A 213 -11.79 13.07 -5.65
CA GLU A 213 -12.07 11.88 -4.85
C GLU A 213 -13.23 11.12 -5.50
N ILE A 214 -13.09 9.81 -5.66
CA ILE A 214 -14.11 8.92 -6.23
C ILE A 214 -14.33 7.77 -5.25
N LYS A 215 -15.57 7.52 -4.85
CA LYS A 215 -15.96 6.31 -4.12
C LYS A 215 -16.26 5.19 -5.10
N ILE A 216 -15.78 4.00 -4.80
CA ILE A 216 -16.05 2.80 -5.58
C ILE A 216 -17.15 2.01 -4.89
N GLU A 217 -18.33 2.03 -5.47
CA GLU A 217 -19.51 1.32 -4.96
C GLU A 217 -19.97 0.33 -6.05
N ILE A 218 -19.67 -0.96 -5.84
CA ILE A 218 -20.03 -2.02 -6.78
C ILE A 218 -21.29 -2.72 -6.28
N ASN A 219 -22.37 -2.64 -7.06
CA ASN A 219 -23.60 -3.38 -6.81
C ASN A 219 -23.42 -4.83 -7.29
N PRO A 220 -23.44 -5.84 -6.39
CA PRO A 220 -23.25 -7.24 -6.79
C PRO A 220 -24.42 -7.82 -7.62
N ASN A 221 -25.57 -7.13 -7.68
CA ASN A 221 -26.74 -7.55 -8.45
C ASN A 221 -26.71 -7.06 -9.90
N GLU A 222 -25.70 -6.27 -10.28
CA GLU A 222 -25.51 -5.75 -11.63
C GLU A 222 -24.20 -6.27 -12.23
N ASP A 223 -24.02 -6.07 -13.53
CA ASP A 223 -22.77 -6.48 -14.19
C ASP A 223 -21.58 -5.69 -13.63
N ILE A 224 -20.71 -6.40 -12.92
CA ILE A 224 -19.54 -5.84 -12.23
C ILE A 224 -18.54 -5.26 -13.23
N ASP A 225 -18.38 -5.87 -14.42
CA ASP A 225 -17.40 -5.43 -15.40
C ASP A 225 -17.88 -4.15 -16.10
N VAL A 226 -19.18 -3.99 -16.31
CA VAL A 226 -19.79 -2.74 -16.81
C VAL A 226 -19.58 -1.61 -15.80
N GLN A 227 -19.81 -1.85 -14.51
CA GLN A 227 -19.61 -0.85 -13.46
C GLN A 227 -18.13 -0.43 -13.36
N ARG A 228 -17.19 -1.38 -13.43
CA ARG A 228 -15.75 -1.08 -13.43
C ARG A 228 -15.34 -0.27 -14.65
N LEU A 229 -15.89 -0.59 -15.82
CA LEU A 229 -15.63 0.17 -17.04
C LEU A 229 -16.14 1.60 -16.92
N PHE A 230 -17.26 1.83 -16.26
CA PHE A 230 -17.78 3.18 -15.97
C PHE A 230 -16.77 3.99 -15.14
N TYR A 231 -16.32 3.45 -13.99
CA TYR A 231 -15.30 4.12 -13.17
C TYR A 231 -13.99 4.34 -13.93
N LYS A 232 -13.57 3.37 -14.75
CA LYS A 232 -12.35 3.51 -15.57
C LYS A 232 -12.48 4.69 -16.52
N LYS A 233 -13.59 4.82 -17.23
CA LYS A 233 -13.85 5.95 -18.15
C LYS A 233 -13.90 7.28 -17.39
N GLU A 234 -14.55 7.32 -16.25
CA GLU A 234 -14.60 8.51 -15.40
C GLU A 234 -13.20 8.98 -15.00
N ILE A 235 -12.35 8.06 -14.50
CA ILE A 235 -10.99 8.37 -14.08
C ILE A 235 -10.15 8.85 -15.27
N LEU A 236 -10.21 8.16 -16.41
CA LEU A 236 -9.47 8.56 -17.63
C LEU A 236 -9.86 9.96 -18.09
N ASN A 237 -11.15 10.28 -18.12
CA ASN A 237 -11.64 11.62 -18.48
C ASN A 237 -11.11 12.70 -17.53
N ILE A 238 -11.13 12.45 -16.21
CA ILE A 238 -10.61 13.41 -15.20
C ILE A 238 -9.10 13.63 -15.37
N MET A 239 -8.36 12.57 -15.74
CA MET A 239 -6.93 12.63 -15.95
C MET A 239 -6.55 13.20 -17.35
N ASN A 240 -7.53 13.54 -18.20
CA ASN A 240 -7.34 13.94 -19.62
C ASN A 240 -6.48 12.93 -20.41
N ILE A 241 -6.70 11.64 -20.18
CA ILE A 241 -6.06 10.55 -20.92
C ILE A 241 -7.12 10.00 -21.88
N GLU A 242 -6.92 10.19 -23.20
CA GLU A 242 -7.75 9.62 -24.27
C GLU A 242 -7.54 8.11 -24.43
#